data_c9a3d29cecc7a45cd79897ab3f4e9abc
#
_entry.id   c9a3d29cecc7a45cd79897ab3f4e9abc
#
_cell.length_a   1.000
_cell.length_b   1.000
_cell.length_c   1.000
_cell.angle_alpha   90.00
_cell.angle_beta   90.00
_cell.angle_gamma   90.00
#
_symmetry.space_group_name_H-M   'P 1'
#
loop_
_entity.id
_entity.type
_entity.pdbx_description
1 polymer ?
#
loop_
_entity_poly.entity_id
_entity_poly.type
_entity_poly.pdbx_seq_one_letter_code
_entity_poly.pdbx_strand_id
1 'polypeptide(L)'
;MKIVRGIAIAASLMLLAGVMVAGLRWATGLDSLPLSVAADMPSLAGKQPAPAFPAELDWINTGGRPVTLQELRGKVVLLDFWTYGCINCFHVIPDLERLQKNYGSKLVIIGVHSAKFATERKTAHIESVVLRYGIDHPVVNDKDMQIWNAYGAEGWPTLTVIDPAGNVVGQVSGEGQYELLNKVIGSLIKEFSARGLINAKPLWFSGIHLEMPKTALLYPGKVLADAEHDRLFIADSNHDRIVMATLSGKVLAVIGDGKPGLRDGDYAHAQFHYPQGMTLANADTLYVADTDNNAIRKIDLVKRTVTTIAGDGKRIYMTRTTMPARNAELNTPWAVLFHDGVLYIAMAGQHQLWSYDPLTNSIDLYAGSGREGIDDGSLAQASFAQSSGLTTDGKYLYVADPEASAVRQVGFGPGAQVHTLVGTGLFDFGDVDGVGDTVRLQHDLGITWHAGQLYIADTYNSKIKVLDAKTRRVTTFAGGTGEFDEPGGLSAAGDYLYVADTNHNRIARVDIKSGRISSLKLDDPRHLLAQP
;
A
#
# COMPACT_ATOMS: atom_id res chain seq x y z
N MET A 1 13.51 -24.35 6.81
CA MET A 1 14.94 -23.99 6.99
C MET A 1 15.97 -25.06 6.58
N LYS A 2 15.59 -26.18 5.99
CA LYS A 2 16.54 -27.23 5.51
C LYS A 2 16.67 -27.33 3.97
N ILE A 3 15.82 -26.68 3.20
CA ILE A 3 15.82 -26.76 1.71
C ILE A 3 16.68 -25.66 1.07
N VAL A 4 16.88 -24.53 1.74
CA VAL A 4 17.66 -23.39 1.16
C VAL A 4 19.18 -23.64 1.13
N ARG A 5 19.72 -24.55 1.98
CA ARG A 5 21.18 -24.85 1.97
C ARG A 5 21.64 -25.71 0.79
N GLY A 6 20.75 -26.45 0.15
CA GLY A 6 21.12 -27.32 -0.98
C GLY A 6 21.40 -26.60 -2.30
N ILE A 7 20.76 -25.45 -2.53
CA ILE A 7 20.84 -24.73 -3.81
C ILE A 7 22.08 -23.86 -3.91
N ALA A 8 22.54 -23.26 -2.80
CA ALA A 8 23.74 -22.43 -2.77
C ALA A 8 25.04 -23.21 -3.03
N ILE A 9 25.10 -24.47 -2.60
CA ILE A 9 26.29 -25.35 -2.77
C ILE A 9 26.41 -25.85 -4.21
N ALA A 10 25.30 -26.10 -4.90
CA ALA A 10 25.29 -26.54 -6.30
C ALA A 10 25.75 -25.42 -7.26
N ALA A 11 25.41 -24.16 -7.00
CA ALA A 11 25.82 -23.03 -7.82
C ALA A 11 27.33 -22.72 -7.74
N SER A 12 27.93 -22.89 -6.55
CA SER A 12 29.37 -22.67 -6.35
C SER A 12 30.25 -23.75 -6.97
N LEU A 13 29.79 -24.99 -7.00
CA LEU A 13 30.51 -26.10 -7.65
C LEU A 13 30.48 -26.04 -9.19
N MET A 14 29.42 -25.45 -9.80
CA MET A 14 29.32 -25.30 -11.24
C MET A 14 30.21 -24.17 -11.78
N LEU A 15 30.49 -23.10 -11.01
CA LEU A 15 31.42 -22.05 -11.41
C LEU A 15 32.87 -22.55 -11.41
N LEU A 16 33.27 -23.42 -10.47
CA LEU A 16 34.59 -24.03 -10.42
C LEU A 16 34.83 -25.03 -11.55
N ALA A 17 33.80 -25.78 -11.97
CA ALA A 17 33.91 -26.71 -13.10
C ALA A 17 34.07 -25.98 -14.43
N GLY A 18 33.42 -24.82 -14.63
CA GLY A 18 33.51 -23.98 -15.81
C GLY A 18 34.94 -23.39 -16.00
N VAL A 19 35.60 -23.00 -14.93
CA VAL A 19 36.96 -22.42 -14.96
C VAL A 19 38.01 -23.49 -15.19
N MET A 20 37.83 -24.72 -14.67
CA MET A 20 38.79 -25.82 -14.93
C MET A 20 38.72 -26.33 -16.38
N VAL A 21 37.55 -26.37 -17.03
CA VAL A 21 37.43 -26.79 -18.43
C VAL A 21 38.04 -25.76 -19.37
N ALA A 22 37.95 -24.45 -19.06
CA ALA A 22 38.61 -23.39 -19.84
C ALA A 22 40.14 -23.43 -19.69
N GLY A 23 40.68 -23.73 -18.48
CA GLY A 23 42.12 -23.84 -18.23
C GLY A 23 42.76 -25.06 -18.91
N LEU A 24 42.06 -26.20 -19.01
CA LEU A 24 42.58 -27.40 -19.67
C LEU A 24 42.66 -27.26 -21.21
N ARG A 25 41.79 -26.45 -21.82
CA ARG A 25 41.81 -26.23 -23.28
C ARG A 25 43.02 -25.46 -23.78
N TRP A 26 43.56 -24.56 -22.99
CA TRP A 26 44.76 -23.78 -23.37
C TRP A 26 46.05 -24.61 -23.32
N ALA A 27 46.06 -25.68 -22.55
CA ALA A 27 47.26 -26.53 -22.37
C ALA A 27 47.36 -27.68 -23.40
N THR A 28 46.31 -28.02 -24.15
CA THR A 28 46.26 -29.24 -24.96
C THR A 28 46.06 -29.04 -26.48
N GLY A 29 45.93 -27.79 -26.96
CA GLY A 29 45.85 -27.50 -28.42
C GLY A 29 44.66 -28.15 -29.18
N LEU A 30 43.57 -28.50 -28.50
CA LEU A 30 42.38 -29.12 -29.07
C LEU A 30 41.38 -28.06 -29.55
N ASP A 31 41.69 -27.33 -30.61
CA ASP A 31 40.85 -26.29 -31.21
C ASP A 31 39.69 -26.80 -32.08
N SER A 32 39.37 -28.09 -32.07
CA SER A 32 38.40 -28.66 -33.03
C SER A 32 37.26 -29.49 -32.45
N LEU A 33 36.90 -29.32 -31.15
CA LEU A 33 35.68 -29.91 -30.66
C LEU A 33 34.55 -28.86 -30.63
N PRO A 34 33.40 -29.15 -31.26
CA PRO A 34 32.28 -28.24 -31.22
C PRO A 34 31.81 -28.04 -29.77
N LEU A 35 31.73 -26.77 -29.32
CA LEU A 35 31.11 -26.36 -28.06
C LEU A 35 29.58 -26.58 -28.10
N SER A 36 29.15 -27.85 -28.10
CA SER A 36 27.75 -28.23 -27.91
C SER A 36 27.54 -29.03 -26.62
N VAL A 37 28.14 -28.53 -25.52
CA VAL A 37 27.63 -28.85 -24.21
C VAL A 37 26.92 -27.58 -23.74
N ALA A 38 25.77 -27.30 -24.32
CA ALA A 38 24.70 -26.65 -23.58
C ALA A 38 24.44 -27.64 -22.43
N ALA A 39 25.01 -27.38 -21.25
CA ALA A 39 24.64 -28.11 -20.07
C ALA A 39 23.12 -28.03 -20.00
N ASP A 40 22.44 -29.20 -20.14
CA ASP A 40 21.00 -29.29 -19.96
C ASP A 40 20.71 -28.76 -18.57
N MET A 41 20.32 -27.47 -18.50
CA MET A 41 19.78 -26.94 -17.26
C MET A 41 18.58 -27.80 -16.92
N PRO A 42 18.47 -28.33 -15.69
CA PRO A 42 17.32 -29.15 -15.34
C PRO A 42 16.05 -28.36 -15.63
N SER A 43 15.08 -29.03 -16.28
CA SER A 43 13.78 -28.43 -16.60
C SER A 43 13.15 -27.83 -15.36
N LEU A 44 12.64 -26.61 -15.49
CA LEU A 44 11.84 -25.93 -14.45
C LEU A 44 10.35 -26.28 -14.54
N ALA A 45 9.95 -27.11 -15.53
CA ALA A 45 8.55 -27.54 -15.68
C ALA A 45 8.00 -28.16 -14.40
N GLY A 46 6.79 -27.77 -14.04
CA GLY A 46 6.09 -28.29 -12.87
C GLY A 46 5.77 -29.79 -13.02
N LYS A 47 5.58 -30.45 -11.88
CA LYS A 47 5.27 -31.89 -11.83
C LYS A 47 3.84 -32.20 -11.37
N GLN A 48 3.19 -31.24 -10.69
CA GLN A 48 1.85 -31.42 -10.16
C GLN A 48 0.88 -30.51 -10.89
N PRO A 49 -0.28 -31.02 -11.36
CA PRO A 49 -1.30 -30.19 -11.98
C PRO A 49 -1.75 -29.09 -11.03
N ALA A 50 -1.90 -27.87 -11.54
CA ALA A 50 -2.44 -26.75 -10.80
C ALA A 50 -3.90 -27.01 -10.41
N PRO A 51 -4.30 -26.75 -9.16
CA PRO A 51 -5.69 -26.82 -8.73
C PRO A 51 -6.60 -25.90 -9.55
N ALA A 52 -7.80 -26.37 -9.93
CA ALA A 52 -8.76 -25.59 -10.69
C ALA A 52 -9.36 -24.45 -9.86
N PHE A 53 -9.72 -23.35 -10.53
CA PHE A 53 -10.48 -22.29 -9.90
C PHE A 53 -11.95 -22.70 -9.77
N PRO A 54 -12.60 -22.47 -8.59
CA PRO A 54 -14.03 -22.66 -8.43
C PRO A 54 -14.82 -21.77 -9.39
N ALA A 55 -15.84 -22.33 -10.04
CA ALA A 55 -16.59 -21.66 -11.11
C ALA A 55 -17.56 -20.58 -10.59
N GLU A 56 -17.93 -20.66 -9.32
CA GLU A 56 -18.89 -19.76 -8.65
C GLU A 56 -18.29 -18.45 -8.12
N LEU A 57 -16.98 -18.26 -8.22
CA LEU A 57 -16.30 -17.07 -7.71
C LEU A 57 -16.52 -15.87 -8.63
N ASP A 58 -16.57 -14.69 -8.03
CA ASP A 58 -16.65 -13.43 -8.76
C ASP A 58 -15.30 -13.07 -9.39
N TRP A 59 -15.36 -12.58 -10.62
CA TRP A 59 -14.18 -12.18 -11.39
C TRP A 59 -14.27 -10.72 -11.82
N ILE A 60 -13.20 -9.98 -11.65
CA ILE A 60 -13.01 -8.58 -12.00
C ILE A 60 -12.05 -8.51 -13.19
N ASN A 61 -12.18 -7.50 -14.06
CA ASN A 61 -11.42 -7.33 -15.31
C ASN A 61 -11.58 -8.51 -16.31
N THR A 62 -12.73 -9.19 -16.24
CA THR A 62 -13.11 -10.27 -17.16
C THR A 62 -14.54 -10.13 -17.67
N GLY A 63 -15.21 -8.99 -17.37
CA GLY A 63 -16.64 -8.84 -17.62
C GLY A 63 -17.51 -9.81 -16.80
N GLY A 64 -17.02 -10.24 -15.63
CA GLY A 64 -17.69 -11.18 -14.73
C GLY A 64 -17.62 -12.65 -15.17
N ARG A 65 -16.97 -12.96 -16.29
CA ARG A 65 -16.82 -14.35 -16.75
C ARG A 65 -15.65 -15.04 -16.06
N PRO A 66 -15.84 -16.25 -15.49
CA PRO A 66 -14.76 -17.04 -14.91
C PRO A 66 -13.66 -17.39 -15.91
N VAL A 67 -12.40 -17.36 -15.45
CA VAL A 67 -11.24 -17.83 -16.20
C VAL A 67 -10.93 -19.27 -15.76
N THR A 68 -10.60 -20.14 -16.71
CA THR A 68 -10.25 -21.54 -16.43
C THR A 68 -8.78 -21.83 -16.73
N LEU A 69 -8.17 -22.76 -16.01
CA LEU A 69 -6.79 -23.21 -16.30
C LEU A 69 -6.66 -23.83 -17.69
N GLN A 70 -7.75 -24.37 -18.26
CA GLN A 70 -7.75 -24.92 -19.62
C GLN A 70 -7.56 -23.82 -20.66
N GLU A 71 -8.20 -22.66 -20.49
CA GLU A 71 -8.05 -21.50 -21.37
C GLU A 71 -6.64 -20.90 -21.30
N LEU A 72 -5.92 -21.10 -20.17
CA LEU A 72 -4.58 -20.60 -19.93
C LEU A 72 -3.46 -21.51 -20.48
N ARG A 73 -3.79 -22.67 -21.04
CA ARG A 73 -2.77 -23.56 -21.64
C ARG A 73 -1.94 -22.85 -22.70
N GLY A 74 -0.65 -23.09 -22.68
CA GLY A 74 0.31 -22.41 -23.54
C GLY A 74 0.81 -21.07 -22.98
N LYS A 75 0.36 -20.64 -21.81
CA LYS A 75 0.82 -19.44 -21.08
C LYS A 75 1.60 -19.84 -19.84
N VAL A 76 2.61 -19.06 -19.49
CA VAL A 76 3.06 -19.02 -18.09
C VAL A 76 2.01 -18.24 -17.31
N VAL A 77 1.56 -18.77 -16.18
CA VAL A 77 0.59 -18.09 -15.30
C VAL A 77 1.30 -17.73 -14.00
N LEU A 78 1.10 -16.50 -13.55
CA LEU A 78 1.53 -16.01 -12.24
C LEU A 78 0.29 -15.68 -11.42
N LEU A 79 0.05 -16.45 -10.35
CA LEU A 79 -0.98 -16.14 -9.37
C LEU A 79 -0.37 -15.24 -8.30
N ASP A 80 -1.04 -14.13 -8.03
CA ASP A 80 -0.72 -13.20 -6.95
C ASP A 80 -1.79 -13.34 -5.86
N PHE A 81 -1.45 -14.00 -4.75
CA PHE A 81 -2.31 -14.09 -3.58
C PHE A 81 -2.14 -12.83 -2.73
N TRP A 82 -3.15 -12.00 -2.69
CA TRP A 82 -3.12 -10.70 -2.06
C TRP A 82 -4.39 -10.38 -1.27
N THR A 83 -4.33 -9.34 -0.45
CA THR A 83 -5.50 -8.72 0.18
C THR A 83 -5.31 -7.21 0.20
N TYR A 84 -6.39 -6.44 0.13
CA TYR A 84 -6.26 -5.00 -0.06
C TYR A 84 -5.98 -4.20 1.23
N GLY A 85 -5.95 -4.83 2.41
CA GLY A 85 -5.38 -4.26 3.63
C GLY A 85 -3.85 -4.34 3.72
N CYS A 86 -3.21 -5.10 2.85
CA CYS A 86 -1.78 -5.44 2.96
C CYS A 86 -0.90 -4.50 2.12
N ILE A 87 -0.14 -3.61 2.75
CA ILE A 87 0.77 -2.69 2.06
C ILE A 87 1.85 -3.42 1.24
N ASN A 88 2.38 -4.54 1.75
CA ASN A 88 3.38 -5.34 1.05
C ASN A 88 2.84 -5.93 -0.26
N CYS A 89 1.53 -6.16 -0.35
CA CYS A 89 0.87 -6.61 -1.58
C CYS A 89 0.85 -5.51 -2.64
N PHE A 90 0.58 -4.27 -2.24
CA PHE A 90 0.65 -3.13 -3.17
C PHE A 90 2.08 -2.88 -3.67
N HIS A 91 3.08 -3.19 -2.86
CA HIS A 91 4.48 -3.11 -3.27
C HIS A 91 4.86 -4.08 -4.38
N VAL A 92 4.10 -5.14 -4.59
CA VAL A 92 4.32 -6.12 -5.67
C VAL A 92 3.75 -5.65 -7.01
N ILE A 93 2.73 -4.78 -7.03
CA ILE A 93 2.04 -4.34 -8.25
C ILE A 93 3.02 -3.82 -9.33
N PRO A 94 3.97 -2.89 -9.05
CA PRO A 94 4.92 -2.42 -10.06
C PRO A 94 5.81 -3.53 -10.64
N ASP A 95 6.14 -4.55 -9.84
CA ASP A 95 6.90 -5.71 -10.30
C ASP A 95 6.06 -6.59 -11.24
N LEU A 96 4.77 -6.76 -10.95
CA LEU A 96 3.83 -7.47 -11.81
C LEU A 96 3.66 -6.76 -13.16
N GLU A 97 3.47 -5.45 -13.15
CA GLU A 97 3.39 -4.64 -14.37
C GLU A 97 4.65 -4.75 -15.23
N ARG A 98 5.82 -4.69 -14.60
CA ARG A 98 7.12 -4.84 -15.26
C ARG A 98 7.27 -6.23 -15.88
N LEU A 99 6.85 -7.31 -15.20
CA LEU A 99 6.82 -8.67 -15.74
C LEU A 99 5.85 -8.78 -16.91
N GLN A 100 4.62 -8.23 -16.78
CA GLN A 100 3.62 -8.24 -17.85
C GLN A 100 4.13 -7.50 -19.09
N LYS A 101 4.77 -6.36 -18.92
CA LYS A 101 5.39 -5.59 -20.01
C LYS A 101 6.51 -6.37 -20.70
N ASN A 102 7.35 -7.09 -19.94
CA ASN A 102 8.48 -7.85 -20.50
C ASN A 102 8.03 -9.06 -21.33
N TYR A 103 6.99 -9.76 -20.91
CA TYR A 103 6.60 -11.04 -21.50
C TYR A 103 5.34 -10.96 -22.36
N GLY A 104 4.61 -9.85 -22.28
CA GLY A 104 3.38 -9.62 -23.04
C GLY A 104 2.39 -10.77 -22.86
N SER A 105 1.72 -11.16 -23.92
CA SER A 105 0.69 -12.21 -23.89
C SER A 105 1.20 -13.64 -23.66
N LYS A 106 2.49 -13.85 -23.46
CA LYS A 106 3.06 -15.16 -23.05
C LYS A 106 2.95 -15.40 -21.55
N LEU A 107 2.78 -14.32 -20.77
CA LEU A 107 2.52 -14.33 -19.33
C LEU A 107 1.07 -13.91 -19.10
N VAL A 108 0.40 -14.56 -18.17
CA VAL A 108 -0.89 -14.13 -17.61
C VAL A 108 -0.74 -13.99 -16.10
N ILE A 109 -1.05 -12.82 -15.60
CA ILE A 109 -1.12 -12.56 -14.17
C ILE A 109 -2.58 -12.65 -13.74
N ILE A 110 -2.84 -13.29 -12.61
CA ILE A 110 -4.16 -13.37 -12.00
C ILE A 110 -4.01 -13.00 -10.53
N GLY A 111 -4.66 -11.93 -10.10
CA GLY A 111 -4.81 -11.59 -8.69
C GLY A 111 -5.80 -12.54 -8.04
N VAL A 112 -5.39 -13.24 -6.99
CA VAL A 112 -6.25 -14.06 -6.14
C VAL A 112 -6.45 -13.28 -4.85
N HIS A 113 -7.54 -12.54 -4.78
CA HIS A 113 -7.85 -11.72 -3.61
C HIS A 113 -8.44 -12.60 -2.51
N SER A 114 -7.63 -12.95 -1.51
CA SER A 114 -8.00 -13.80 -0.38
C SER A 114 -8.14 -12.94 0.87
N ALA A 115 -9.38 -12.71 1.30
CA ALA A 115 -9.75 -11.71 2.29
C ALA A 115 -9.18 -12.01 3.69
N LYS A 116 -8.50 -11.03 4.32
CA LYS A 116 -8.18 -11.05 5.75
C LYS A 116 -9.35 -10.51 6.57
N PHE A 117 -9.84 -9.33 6.22
CA PHE A 117 -10.92 -8.64 6.93
C PHE A 117 -12.30 -8.97 6.37
N ALA A 118 -13.34 -8.78 7.18
CA ALA A 118 -14.72 -9.13 6.78
C ALA A 118 -15.22 -8.30 5.58
N THR A 119 -14.86 -7.02 5.53
CA THR A 119 -15.27 -6.11 4.44
C THR A 119 -14.61 -6.47 3.11
N GLU A 120 -13.43 -7.06 3.14
CA GLU A 120 -12.65 -7.46 1.97
C GLU A 120 -13.28 -8.60 1.16
N ARG A 121 -14.30 -9.26 1.71
CA ARG A 121 -15.08 -10.28 1.00
C ARG A 121 -16.03 -9.72 -0.06
N LYS A 122 -16.28 -8.40 -0.03
CA LYS A 122 -17.22 -7.75 -0.93
C LYS A 122 -16.56 -7.40 -2.26
N THR A 123 -17.04 -7.97 -3.35
CA THR A 123 -16.50 -7.73 -4.70
C THR A 123 -16.46 -6.25 -5.06
N ALA A 124 -17.48 -5.45 -4.72
CA ALA A 124 -17.50 -4.01 -4.99
C ALA A 124 -16.37 -3.23 -4.29
N HIS A 125 -15.94 -3.64 -3.09
CA HIS A 125 -14.79 -3.01 -2.43
C HIS A 125 -13.48 -3.40 -3.12
N ILE A 126 -13.34 -4.66 -3.56
CA ILE A 126 -12.18 -5.10 -4.36
C ILE A 126 -12.12 -4.32 -5.69
N GLU A 127 -13.26 -4.11 -6.36
CA GLU A 127 -13.34 -3.28 -7.57
C GLU A 127 -12.85 -1.85 -7.34
N SER A 128 -13.24 -1.22 -6.21
CA SER A 128 -12.75 0.12 -5.83
C SER A 128 -11.23 0.14 -5.66
N VAL A 129 -10.65 -0.92 -5.08
CA VAL A 129 -9.20 -1.04 -4.90
C VAL A 129 -8.49 -1.33 -6.22
N VAL A 130 -9.04 -2.20 -7.06
CA VAL A 130 -8.54 -2.47 -8.43
C VAL A 130 -8.44 -1.17 -9.22
N LEU A 131 -9.45 -0.29 -9.12
CA LEU A 131 -9.43 1.05 -9.72
C LEU A 131 -8.37 1.95 -9.08
N ARG A 132 -8.34 2.05 -7.75
CA ARG A 132 -7.41 2.92 -7.01
C ARG A 132 -5.94 2.65 -7.33
N TYR A 133 -5.57 1.39 -7.50
CA TYR A 133 -4.19 0.97 -7.74
C TYR A 133 -3.90 0.59 -9.19
N GLY A 134 -4.84 0.84 -10.12
CA GLY A 134 -4.65 0.62 -11.55
C GLY A 134 -4.36 -0.84 -11.91
N ILE A 135 -4.96 -1.79 -11.21
CA ILE A 135 -4.76 -3.22 -11.46
C ILE A 135 -5.49 -3.63 -12.74
N ASP A 136 -4.75 -3.89 -13.81
CA ASP A 136 -5.29 -4.19 -15.13
C ASP A 136 -5.48 -5.69 -15.40
N HIS A 137 -4.84 -6.56 -14.63
CA HIS A 137 -4.99 -8.01 -14.80
C HIS A 137 -6.29 -8.54 -14.17
N PRO A 138 -6.76 -9.73 -14.59
CA PRO A 138 -7.89 -10.40 -13.94
C PRO A 138 -7.70 -10.58 -12.46
N VAL A 139 -8.76 -10.34 -11.67
CA VAL A 139 -8.78 -10.60 -10.23
C VAL A 139 -9.96 -11.50 -9.91
N VAL A 140 -9.72 -12.54 -9.11
CA VAL A 140 -10.76 -13.41 -8.56
C VAL A 140 -10.95 -13.12 -7.08
N ASN A 141 -12.22 -13.00 -6.65
CA ASN A 141 -12.58 -12.84 -5.25
C ASN A 141 -12.63 -14.21 -4.55
N ASP A 142 -11.52 -14.61 -3.98
CA ASP A 142 -11.38 -15.84 -3.18
C ASP A 142 -11.83 -15.61 -1.72
N LYS A 143 -13.06 -15.09 -1.55
CA LYS A 143 -13.63 -14.61 -0.27
C LYS A 143 -13.64 -15.66 0.85
N ASP A 144 -13.64 -16.95 0.51
CA ASP A 144 -13.68 -18.07 1.44
C ASP A 144 -12.37 -18.88 1.43
N MET A 145 -11.30 -18.30 0.86
CA MET A 145 -9.95 -18.88 0.80
C MET A 145 -9.89 -20.28 0.14
N GLN A 146 -10.74 -20.55 -0.82
CA GLN A 146 -10.78 -21.84 -1.51
C GLN A 146 -9.54 -22.05 -2.38
N ILE A 147 -9.17 -21.04 -3.19
CA ILE A 147 -7.96 -21.08 -4.01
C ILE A 147 -6.72 -21.02 -3.12
N TRP A 148 -6.73 -20.12 -2.12
CA TRP A 148 -5.68 -20.01 -1.12
C TRP A 148 -5.30 -21.37 -0.50
N ASN A 149 -6.29 -22.08 0.02
CA ASN A 149 -6.08 -23.38 0.64
C ASN A 149 -5.64 -24.45 -0.37
N ALA A 150 -6.21 -24.46 -1.59
CA ALA A 150 -5.88 -25.43 -2.62
C ALA A 150 -4.42 -25.28 -3.11
N TYR A 151 -3.88 -24.07 -3.10
CA TYR A 151 -2.49 -23.80 -3.48
C TYR A 151 -1.53 -23.76 -2.29
N GLY A 152 -2.01 -23.88 -1.06
CA GLY A 152 -1.20 -23.90 0.16
C GLY A 152 -0.51 -22.55 0.42
N ALA A 153 -1.18 -21.42 0.14
CA ALA A 153 -0.67 -20.11 0.51
C ALA A 153 -0.73 -19.95 2.04
N GLU A 154 0.27 -19.30 2.64
CA GLU A 154 0.38 -19.16 4.11
C GLU A 154 0.53 -17.68 4.56
N GLY A 155 0.66 -16.74 3.62
CA GLY A 155 0.83 -15.30 3.92
C GLY A 155 0.66 -14.43 2.68
N TRP A 156 0.39 -13.15 2.90
CA TRP A 156 0.28 -12.13 1.85
C TRP A 156 1.56 -11.26 1.80
N PRO A 157 2.07 -10.95 0.61
CA PRO A 157 1.76 -11.54 -0.69
C PRO A 157 2.41 -12.91 -0.87
N THR A 158 1.79 -13.79 -1.66
CA THR A 158 2.38 -15.05 -2.12
C THR A 158 2.20 -15.19 -3.63
N LEU A 159 3.29 -15.51 -4.34
CA LEU A 159 3.36 -15.54 -5.79
C LEU A 159 3.61 -16.98 -6.27
N THR A 160 2.68 -17.55 -7.05
CA THR A 160 2.75 -18.92 -7.55
C THR A 160 2.88 -18.96 -9.05
N VAL A 161 3.90 -19.64 -9.56
CA VAL A 161 4.16 -19.80 -11.00
C VAL A 161 3.60 -21.14 -11.48
N ILE A 162 2.83 -21.11 -12.58
CA ILE A 162 2.30 -22.27 -13.30
C ILE A 162 2.90 -22.29 -14.71
N ASP A 163 3.34 -23.45 -15.16
CA ASP A 163 3.94 -23.64 -16.48
C ASP A 163 2.88 -23.69 -17.60
N PRO A 164 3.26 -23.57 -18.88
CA PRO A 164 2.34 -23.64 -20.02
C PRO A 164 1.59 -24.96 -20.17
N ALA A 165 2.07 -26.05 -19.57
CA ALA A 165 1.35 -27.32 -19.48
C ALA A 165 0.34 -27.35 -18.32
N GLY A 166 0.27 -26.30 -17.50
CA GLY A 166 -0.66 -26.12 -16.39
C GLY A 166 -0.24 -26.85 -15.12
N ASN A 167 1.05 -26.99 -14.87
CA ASN A 167 1.57 -27.55 -13.64
C ASN A 167 2.20 -26.47 -12.76
N VAL A 168 2.06 -26.61 -11.45
CA VAL A 168 2.69 -25.71 -10.48
C VAL A 168 4.21 -25.91 -10.53
N VAL A 169 4.93 -24.82 -10.77
CA VAL A 169 6.40 -24.77 -10.80
C VAL A 169 6.96 -24.52 -9.40
N GLY A 170 6.39 -23.56 -8.70
CA GLY A 170 6.81 -23.18 -7.36
C GLY A 170 6.09 -21.94 -6.87
N GLN A 171 6.38 -21.61 -5.61
CA GLN A 171 5.76 -20.52 -4.88
C GLN A 171 6.81 -19.75 -4.09
N VAL A 172 6.64 -18.44 -3.97
CA VAL A 172 7.47 -17.56 -3.14
C VAL A 172 6.59 -16.53 -2.44
N SER A 173 6.88 -16.24 -1.17
CA SER A 173 6.14 -15.26 -0.37
C SER A 173 6.99 -14.01 -0.12
N GLY A 174 6.31 -12.88 0.13
CA GLY A 174 6.90 -11.58 0.39
C GLY A 174 7.18 -10.76 -0.87
N GLU A 175 7.46 -9.49 -0.65
CA GLU A 175 7.81 -8.52 -1.70
C GLU A 175 9.27 -8.64 -2.19
N GLY A 176 9.64 -7.90 -3.25
CA GLY A 176 11.03 -7.87 -3.78
C GLY A 176 11.44 -9.11 -4.57
N GLN A 177 10.50 -9.86 -5.12
CA GLN A 177 10.76 -11.14 -5.82
C GLN A 177 10.95 -11.00 -7.34
N TYR A 178 11.01 -9.78 -7.86
CA TYR A 178 11.05 -9.52 -9.31
C TYR A 178 12.15 -10.31 -10.03
N GLU A 179 13.40 -10.26 -9.54
CA GLU A 179 14.53 -10.89 -10.25
C GLU A 179 14.40 -12.42 -10.30
N LEU A 180 13.92 -13.03 -9.21
CA LEU A 180 13.65 -14.47 -9.17
C LEU A 180 12.55 -14.84 -10.17
N LEU A 181 11.42 -14.14 -10.12
CA LEU A 181 10.27 -14.39 -11.00
C LEU A 181 10.63 -14.15 -12.48
N ASN A 182 11.33 -13.06 -12.79
CA ASN A 182 11.79 -12.75 -14.13
C ASN A 182 12.67 -13.86 -14.71
N LYS A 183 13.61 -14.39 -13.91
CA LYS A 183 14.47 -15.52 -14.30
C LYS A 183 13.66 -16.81 -14.54
N VAL A 184 12.76 -17.16 -13.64
CA VAL A 184 11.95 -18.39 -13.73
C VAL A 184 11.01 -18.31 -14.92
N ILE A 185 10.23 -17.24 -15.06
CA ILE A 185 9.28 -17.02 -16.16
C ILE A 185 10.00 -17.03 -17.50
N GLY A 186 11.13 -16.31 -17.62
CA GLY A 186 11.93 -16.28 -18.85
C GLY A 186 12.47 -17.65 -19.25
N SER A 187 12.92 -18.45 -18.27
CA SER A 187 13.41 -19.81 -18.53
C SER A 187 12.28 -20.74 -19.00
N LEU A 188 11.10 -20.68 -18.36
CA LEU A 188 9.92 -21.45 -18.78
C LEU A 188 9.47 -21.07 -20.20
N ILE A 189 9.38 -19.78 -20.51
CA ILE A 189 9.00 -19.33 -21.85
C ILE A 189 9.99 -19.84 -22.89
N LYS A 190 11.31 -19.79 -22.60
CA LYS A 190 12.36 -20.32 -23.50
C LYS A 190 12.21 -21.82 -23.70
N GLU A 191 12.08 -22.59 -22.65
CA GLU A 191 11.96 -24.06 -22.68
C GLU A 191 10.72 -24.49 -23.48
N PHE A 192 9.54 -23.92 -23.13
CA PHE A 192 8.29 -24.30 -23.77
C PHE A 192 8.15 -23.74 -25.19
N SER A 193 8.83 -22.63 -25.53
CA SER A 193 8.93 -22.15 -26.92
C SER A 193 9.71 -23.13 -27.81
N ALA A 194 10.82 -23.68 -27.32
CA ALA A 194 11.61 -24.68 -28.03
C ALA A 194 10.81 -25.96 -28.31
N ARG A 195 9.80 -26.24 -27.50
CA ARG A 195 8.88 -27.38 -27.63
C ARG A 195 7.64 -27.04 -28.47
N GLY A 196 7.48 -25.80 -28.95
CA GLY A 196 6.29 -25.35 -29.69
C GLY A 196 5.01 -25.27 -28.85
N LEU A 197 5.14 -25.15 -27.53
CA LEU A 197 4.03 -25.21 -26.57
C LEU A 197 3.62 -23.83 -26.02
N ILE A 198 4.21 -22.73 -26.50
CA ILE A 198 3.80 -21.36 -26.12
C ILE A 198 2.70 -20.85 -27.06
N ASN A 199 1.65 -20.34 -26.47
CA ASN A 199 0.61 -19.57 -27.16
C ASN A 199 0.81 -18.08 -26.89
N ALA A 200 1.25 -17.30 -27.87
CA ALA A 200 1.48 -15.86 -27.75
C ALA A 200 0.25 -15.01 -28.15
N LYS A 201 -0.92 -15.61 -28.46
CA LYS A 201 -2.13 -14.85 -28.79
C LYS A 201 -2.74 -14.27 -27.53
N PRO A 202 -3.23 -13.02 -27.53
CA PRO A 202 -4.00 -12.46 -26.42
C PRO A 202 -5.19 -13.36 -26.04
N LEU A 203 -5.56 -13.36 -24.77
CA LEU A 203 -6.77 -14.06 -24.29
C LEU A 203 -8.01 -13.16 -24.46
N TRP A 204 -9.19 -13.76 -24.40
CA TRP A 204 -10.47 -13.07 -24.63
C TRP A 204 -10.74 -11.90 -23.65
N PHE A 205 -10.18 -11.92 -22.45
CA PHE A 205 -10.32 -10.85 -21.45
C PHE A 205 -9.28 -9.73 -21.58
N SER A 206 -8.28 -9.88 -22.48
CA SER A 206 -7.28 -8.84 -22.68
C SER A 206 -7.92 -7.53 -23.14
N GLY A 207 -7.73 -6.47 -22.33
CA GLY A 207 -8.35 -5.15 -22.57
C GLY A 207 -9.76 -4.97 -21.97
N ILE A 208 -10.24 -5.92 -21.17
CA ILE A 208 -11.45 -5.71 -20.35
C ILE A 208 -11.01 -5.15 -19.00
N HIS A 209 -11.40 -3.91 -18.70
CA HIS A 209 -11.06 -3.19 -17.47
C HIS A 209 -12.28 -2.51 -16.89
N LEU A 210 -12.24 -2.23 -15.60
CA LEU A 210 -13.19 -1.31 -14.95
C LEU A 210 -12.95 0.12 -15.44
N GLU A 211 -14.03 0.91 -15.51
CA GLU A 211 -13.93 2.31 -15.85
C GLU A 211 -13.76 3.19 -14.60
N MET A 212 -12.74 4.06 -14.62
CA MET A 212 -12.48 5.02 -13.55
C MET A 212 -13.65 6.02 -13.44
N PRO A 213 -14.22 6.26 -12.26
CA PRO A 213 -15.29 7.25 -12.09
C PRO A 213 -14.79 8.67 -12.38
N LYS A 214 -15.62 9.46 -13.06
CA LYS A 214 -15.34 10.87 -13.38
C LYS A 214 -15.98 11.77 -12.33
N THR A 215 -15.27 12.02 -11.25
CA THR A 215 -15.71 12.79 -10.09
C THR A 215 -14.80 13.98 -9.81
N ALA A 216 -15.28 14.98 -9.08
CA ALA A 216 -14.49 16.17 -8.73
C ALA A 216 -13.29 15.83 -7.84
N LEU A 217 -13.46 14.88 -6.92
CA LEU A 217 -12.40 14.21 -6.15
C LEU A 217 -12.37 12.74 -6.56
N LEU A 218 -11.21 12.12 -6.53
CA LEU A 218 -11.06 10.71 -6.85
C LEU A 218 -10.33 9.98 -5.72
N TYR A 219 -11.08 9.16 -4.99
CA TYR A 219 -10.60 8.41 -3.83
C TYR A 219 -9.76 9.27 -2.86
N PRO A 220 -10.33 10.36 -2.30
CA PRO A 220 -9.60 11.22 -1.36
C PRO A 220 -9.16 10.38 -0.16
N GLY A 221 -7.83 10.36 0.13
CA GLY A 221 -7.29 9.53 1.19
C GLY A 221 -7.31 10.20 2.55
N LYS A 222 -6.91 11.48 2.61
CA LYS A 222 -6.79 12.23 3.86
C LYS A 222 -7.32 13.65 3.70
N VAL A 223 -7.61 14.26 4.85
CA VAL A 223 -8.07 15.65 4.93
C VAL A 223 -7.43 16.33 6.15
N LEU A 224 -7.08 17.61 6.03
CA LEU A 224 -6.57 18.44 7.11
C LEU A 224 -7.38 19.75 7.17
N ALA A 225 -8.01 20.02 8.30
CA ALA A 225 -8.78 21.23 8.55
C ALA A 225 -7.96 22.23 9.39
N ASP A 226 -7.87 23.45 8.93
CA ASP A 226 -7.22 24.58 9.59
C ASP A 226 -8.30 25.62 9.93
N ALA A 227 -8.75 25.58 11.17
CA ALA A 227 -9.80 26.47 11.66
C ALA A 227 -9.37 27.93 11.77
N GLU A 228 -8.09 28.19 12.04
CA GLU A 228 -7.55 29.53 12.25
C GLU A 228 -7.57 30.37 10.97
N HIS A 229 -7.33 29.72 9.81
CA HIS A 229 -7.23 30.41 8.53
C HIS A 229 -8.35 30.04 7.54
N ASP A 230 -9.44 29.38 8.01
CA ASP A 230 -10.57 28.91 7.18
C ASP A 230 -10.09 28.12 5.95
N ARG A 231 -9.23 27.10 6.20
CA ARG A 231 -8.67 26.25 5.13
C ARG A 231 -8.95 24.77 5.37
N LEU A 232 -9.22 24.10 4.27
CA LEU A 232 -9.33 22.65 4.20
C LEU A 232 -8.39 22.13 3.11
N PHE A 233 -7.44 21.29 3.47
CA PHE A 233 -6.57 20.60 2.52
C PHE A 233 -7.08 19.18 2.34
N ILE A 234 -7.22 18.75 1.10
CA ILE A 234 -7.74 17.43 0.72
C ILE A 234 -6.66 16.74 -0.11
N ALA A 235 -6.18 15.60 0.34
CA ALA A 235 -5.38 14.71 -0.48
C ALA A 235 -6.31 14.00 -1.47
N ASP A 236 -6.39 14.50 -2.69
CA ASP A 236 -7.14 13.96 -3.81
C ASP A 236 -6.27 12.89 -4.49
N SER A 237 -6.14 11.74 -3.78
CA SER A 237 -5.03 10.80 -3.92
C SER A 237 -4.92 10.20 -5.33
N ASN A 238 -6.02 9.79 -5.94
CA ASN A 238 -6.00 9.22 -7.28
C ASN A 238 -6.06 10.24 -8.43
N HIS A 239 -6.18 11.55 -8.09
CA HIS A 239 -5.86 12.64 -9.01
C HIS A 239 -4.45 13.20 -8.79
N ASP A 240 -3.61 12.56 -7.97
CA ASP A 240 -2.21 12.94 -7.71
C ASP A 240 -2.01 14.43 -7.40
N ARG A 241 -2.91 15.00 -6.56
CA ARG A 241 -2.94 16.43 -6.25
C ARG A 241 -3.47 16.71 -4.85
N ILE A 242 -3.22 17.94 -4.37
CA ILE A 242 -3.84 18.47 -3.14
C ILE A 242 -4.84 19.54 -3.52
N VAL A 243 -6.06 19.45 -3.04
CA VAL A 243 -7.08 20.49 -3.19
C VAL A 243 -7.11 21.33 -1.92
N MET A 244 -6.98 22.65 -2.04
CA MET A 244 -7.18 23.61 -0.97
C MET A 244 -8.53 24.30 -1.14
N ALA A 245 -9.38 24.23 -0.13
CA ALA A 245 -10.70 24.86 -0.08
C ALA A 245 -10.87 25.64 1.23
N THR A 246 -11.95 26.39 1.38
CA THR A 246 -12.42 26.87 2.68
C THR A 246 -13.10 25.72 3.44
N LEU A 247 -13.31 25.88 4.74
CA LEU A 247 -14.09 24.93 5.56
C LEU A 247 -15.56 24.82 5.10
N SER A 248 -16.07 25.83 4.38
CA SER A 248 -17.41 25.80 3.75
C SER A 248 -17.43 25.15 2.36
N GLY A 249 -16.26 24.78 1.79
CA GLY A 249 -16.15 24.06 0.52
C GLY A 249 -15.81 24.92 -0.71
N LYS A 250 -15.56 26.24 -0.57
CA LYS A 250 -15.12 27.07 -1.73
C LYS A 250 -13.68 26.70 -2.10
N VAL A 251 -13.46 26.23 -3.32
CA VAL A 251 -12.13 25.85 -3.82
C VAL A 251 -11.24 27.09 -4.00
N LEU A 252 -10.07 27.06 -3.35
CA LEU A 252 -9.09 28.15 -3.34
C LEU A 252 -7.94 27.90 -4.31
N ALA A 253 -7.42 26.65 -4.35
CA ALA A 253 -6.33 26.25 -5.23
C ALA A 253 -6.31 24.74 -5.43
N VAL A 254 -5.67 24.32 -6.51
CA VAL A 254 -5.20 22.97 -6.74
C VAL A 254 -3.68 23.00 -6.79
N ILE A 255 -3.03 22.04 -6.16
CA ILE A 255 -1.58 21.94 -6.01
C ILE A 255 -1.17 20.58 -6.59
N GLY A 256 -0.43 20.60 -7.67
CA GLY A 256 -0.08 19.44 -8.50
C GLY A 256 -0.76 19.49 -9.86
N ASP A 257 -0.07 18.96 -10.89
CA ASP A 257 -0.57 18.95 -12.28
C ASP A 257 -1.52 17.78 -12.59
N GLY A 258 -1.83 16.96 -11.57
CA GLY A 258 -2.75 15.81 -11.70
C GLY A 258 -2.14 14.61 -12.42
N LYS A 259 -0.82 14.54 -12.51
CA LYS A 259 -0.09 13.39 -13.08
C LYS A 259 0.84 12.78 -12.04
N PRO A 260 0.94 11.44 -11.98
CA PRO A 260 1.84 10.78 -11.05
C PRO A 260 3.31 11.15 -11.34
N GLY A 261 4.07 11.45 -10.30
CA GLY A 261 5.50 11.79 -10.41
C GLY A 261 6.06 12.54 -9.22
N LEU A 262 7.39 12.67 -9.18
CA LEU A 262 8.16 13.33 -8.11
C LEU A 262 8.83 14.62 -8.65
N ARG A 263 8.04 15.57 -9.12
CA ARG A 263 8.56 16.85 -9.62
C ARG A 263 8.28 17.98 -8.63
N ASP A 264 9.33 18.70 -8.28
CA ASP A 264 9.24 19.99 -7.55
C ASP A 264 8.84 21.12 -8.51
N GLY A 265 8.24 22.18 -8.01
CA GLY A 265 7.82 23.32 -8.82
C GLY A 265 6.75 24.18 -8.17
N ASP A 266 6.15 25.06 -8.97
CA ASP A 266 4.94 25.77 -8.56
C ASP A 266 3.72 24.83 -8.54
N TYR A 267 2.56 25.36 -8.10
CA TYR A 267 1.33 24.57 -7.97
C TYR A 267 0.88 23.90 -9.27
N ALA A 268 1.11 24.54 -10.42
CA ALA A 268 0.67 24.04 -11.72
C ALA A 268 1.62 23.00 -12.34
N HIS A 269 2.86 22.91 -11.85
CA HIS A 269 3.89 22.04 -12.44
C HIS A 269 4.43 20.97 -11.49
N ALA A 270 4.19 21.11 -10.19
CA ALA A 270 4.55 20.06 -9.23
C ALA A 270 3.79 18.76 -9.53
N GLN A 271 4.40 17.63 -9.17
CA GLN A 271 3.76 16.33 -9.27
C GLN A 271 3.81 15.61 -7.92
N PHE A 272 2.78 14.84 -7.65
CA PHE A 272 2.65 13.91 -6.54
C PHE A 272 2.34 12.52 -7.08
N HIS A 273 2.42 11.51 -6.23
CA HIS A 273 1.92 10.17 -6.54
C HIS A 273 1.24 9.57 -5.31
N TYR A 274 -0.09 9.47 -5.38
CA TYR A 274 -0.94 8.97 -4.30
C TYR A 274 -0.67 9.69 -2.94
N PRO A 275 -0.75 11.04 -2.89
CA PRO A 275 -0.51 11.79 -1.66
C PRO A 275 -1.53 11.42 -0.58
N GLN A 276 -1.08 11.34 0.69
CA GLN A 276 -1.89 10.95 1.83
C GLN A 276 -1.85 11.99 2.95
N GLY A 277 -1.18 11.70 4.05
CA GLY A 277 -1.17 12.51 5.26
C GLY A 277 -0.60 13.90 5.06
N MET A 278 -1.20 14.87 5.76
CA MET A 278 -0.81 16.28 5.71
C MET A 278 -0.77 16.87 7.10
N THR A 279 0.13 17.83 7.34
CA THR A 279 0.20 18.61 8.57
C THR A 279 0.75 20.01 8.31
N LEU A 280 0.24 21.01 9.02
CA LEU A 280 0.80 22.35 9.02
C LEU A 280 1.91 22.47 10.05
N ALA A 281 3.06 23.04 9.67
CA ALA A 281 4.08 23.47 10.61
C ALA A 281 3.76 24.85 11.19
N ASN A 282 3.13 25.70 10.39
CA ASN A 282 2.63 27.03 10.68
C ASN A 282 1.65 27.45 9.57
N ALA A 283 1.17 28.70 9.62
CA ALA A 283 0.23 29.24 8.63
C ALA A 283 0.71 29.13 7.17
N ASP A 284 2.01 29.09 6.92
CA ASP A 284 2.65 29.25 5.61
C ASP A 284 3.29 27.95 5.09
N THR A 285 3.37 26.89 5.90
CA THR A 285 4.09 25.66 5.55
C THR A 285 3.23 24.44 5.80
N LEU A 286 2.95 23.69 4.73
CA LEU A 286 2.26 22.39 4.76
C LEU A 286 3.26 21.28 4.40
N TYR A 287 3.30 20.21 5.19
CA TYR A 287 4.00 18.98 4.86
C TYR A 287 3.01 17.92 4.36
N VAL A 288 3.43 17.13 3.40
CA VAL A 288 2.63 16.08 2.75
C VAL A 288 3.43 14.77 2.68
N ALA A 289 2.81 13.67 3.08
CA ALA A 289 3.28 12.33 2.75
C ALA A 289 2.92 12.02 1.29
N ASP A 290 3.92 11.97 0.44
CA ASP A 290 3.80 11.65 -0.99
C ASP A 290 4.10 10.16 -1.16
N THR A 291 3.07 9.36 -0.87
CA THR A 291 3.16 7.97 -0.43
C THR A 291 3.83 7.06 -1.46
N ASP A 292 3.34 7.02 -2.69
CA ASP A 292 3.90 6.15 -3.73
C ASP A 292 5.20 6.72 -4.34
N ASN A 293 5.48 8.01 -4.10
CA ASN A 293 6.79 8.58 -4.36
C ASN A 293 7.82 8.28 -3.25
N ASN A 294 7.45 7.61 -2.17
CA ASN A 294 8.33 7.38 -1.03
C ASN A 294 9.05 8.66 -0.60
N ALA A 295 8.33 9.75 -0.47
CA ALA A 295 8.88 11.08 -0.23
C ALA A 295 8.02 11.92 0.71
N ILE A 296 8.65 12.90 1.36
CA ILE A 296 7.97 13.96 2.10
C ILE A 296 8.12 15.25 1.33
N ARG A 297 6.98 15.90 1.06
CA ARG A 297 6.94 17.15 0.33
C ARG A 297 6.61 18.31 1.26
N LYS A 298 7.27 19.45 1.03
CA LYS A 298 6.98 20.74 1.68
C LYS A 298 6.29 21.65 0.67
N ILE A 299 5.15 22.19 1.05
CA ILE A 299 4.43 23.21 0.29
C ILE A 299 4.60 24.54 1.02
N ASP A 300 5.22 25.51 0.35
CA ASP A 300 5.26 26.91 0.76
C ASP A 300 3.98 27.59 0.23
N LEU A 301 3.05 27.87 1.13
CA LEU A 301 1.72 28.38 0.78
C LEU A 301 1.76 29.85 0.33
N VAL A 302 2.80 30.62 0.72
CA VAL A 302 3.00 32.01 0.31
C VAL A 302 3.65 32.07 -1.07
N LYS A 303 4.77 31.35 -1.25
CA LYS A 303 5.47 31.32 -2.56
C LYS A 303 4.74 30.44 -3.58
N ARG A 304 3.78 29.63 -3.14
CA ARG A 304 3.02 28.68 -3.96
C ARG A 304 3.94 27.67 -4.67
N THR A 305 4.87 27.07 -3.92
CA THR A 305 5.84 26.11 -4.43
C THR A 305 5.84 24.81 -3.62
N VAL A 306 6.15 23.72 -4.29
CA VAL A 306 6.31 22.38 -3.73
C VAL A 306 7.77 21.97 -3.84
N THR A 307 8.37 21.45 -2.77
CA THR A 307 9.73 20.95 -2.73
C THR A 307 9.80 19.63 -1.98
N THR A 308 10.62 18.70 -2.46
CA THR A 308 10.91 17.46 -1.76
C THR A 308 11.93 17.71 -0.66
N ILE A 309 11.59 17.37 0.58
CA ILE A 309 12.48 17.56 1.75
C ILE A 309 13.12 16.28 2.23
N ALA A 310 12.45 15.14 2.04
CA ALA A 310 12.98 13.82 2.35
C ALA A 310 12.51 12.81 1.29
N GLY A 311 13.34 11.79 1.07
CA GLY A 311 13.09 10.77 0.07
C GLY A 311 13.69 11.09 -1.30
N ASP A 312 14.19 10.06 -1.98
CA ASP A 312 14.76 10.13 -3.34
C ASP A 312 13.87 9.44 -4.40
N GLY A 313 12.68 9.01 -4.00
CA GLY A 313 11.72 8.30 -4.86
C GLY A 313 11.89 6.78 -4.88
N LYS A 314 12.92 6.24 -4.22
CA LYS A 314 13.14 4.81 -4.13
C LYS A 314 12.65 4.26 -2.80
N ARG A 315 12.10 3.07 -2.85
CA ARG A 315 11.67 2.34 -1.66
C ARG A 315 12.80 1.52 -1.09
N ILE A 316 12.99 1.61 0.23
CA ILE A 316 13.96 0.79 0.97
C ILE A 316 13.26 -0.40 1.64
N TYR A 317 13.98 -1.52 1.70
CA TYR A 317 13.54 -2.73 2.42
C TYR A 317 14.31 -2.97 3.72
N MET A 318 15.31 -2.13 4.03
CA MET A 318 16.17 -2.29 5.20
C MET A 318 16.22 -1.01 6.02
N THR A 319 16.13 -1.14 7.34
CA THR A 319 16.24 -0.04 8.28
C THR A 319 17.67 0.49 8.31
N ARG A 320 17.85 1.79 8.09
CA ARG A 320 19.09 2.52 8.36
C ARG A 320 18.83 3.60 9.39
N THR A 321 19.87 3.95 10.14
CA THR A 321 19.82 5.03 11.11
C THR A 321 20.40 6.31 10.51
N THR A 322 20.02 7.43 11.01
CA THR A 322 20.42 8.83 10.73
C THR A 322 21.08 9.10 9.38
N MET A 323 20.40 9.80 8.51
CA MET A 323 20.92 10.17 7.20
C MET A 323 20.41 11.57 6.78
N PRO A 324 21.09 12.24 5.82
CA PRO A 324 20.55 13.44 5.19
C PRO A 324 19.18 13.13 4.55
N ALA A 325 18.16 13.90 4.94
CA ALA A 325 16.77 13.58 4.60
C ALA A 325 16.52 13.44 3.09
N ARG A 326 17.14 14.31 2.28
CA ARG A 326 16.93 14.33 0.82
C ARG A 326 17.43 13.05 0.11
N ASN A 327 18.37 12.36 0.72
CA ASN A 327 18.97 11.13 0.18
C ASN A 327 18.44 9.87 0.89
N ALA A 328 17.48 10.04 1.78
CA ALA A 328 16.87 8.92 2.48
C ALA A 328 16.00 8.11 1.51
N GLU A 329 16.14 6.81 1.54
CA GLU A 329 15.22 5.89 0.89
C GLU A 329 14.11 5.61 1.90
N LEU A 330 12.90 6.14 1.68
CA LEU A 330 11.75 5.94 2.54
C LEU A 330 10.93 4.72 2.07
N ASN A 331 10.00 4.26 2.90
CA ASN A 331 9.11 3.19 2.51
C ASN A 331 7.67 3.50 2.91
N THR A 332 6.92 3.98 1.95
CA THR A 332 5.49 4.25 2.05
C THR A 332 5.13 5.13 3.25
N PRO A 333 5.61 6.40 3.30
CA PRO A 333 5.17 7.36 4.29
C PRO A 333 3.67 7.59 4.09
N TRP A 334 2.85 7.37 5.14
CA TRP A 334 1.40 7.46 5.02
C TRP A 334 0.78 8.61 5.79
N ALA A 335 1.32 8.91 6.96
CA ALA A 335 0.88 10.04 7.77
C ALA A 335 2.05 10.88 8.25
N VAL A 336 1.79 12.17 8.43
CA VAL A 336 2.74 13.14 8.98
C VAL A 336 2.07 13.98 10.06
N LEU A 337 2.84 14.32 11.09
CA LEU A 337 2.42 15.22 12.18
C LEU A 337 3.59 16.12 12.57
N PHE A 338 3.41 17.43 12.50
CA PHE A 338 4.38 18.41 13.02
C PHE A 338 4.06 18.78 14.46
N HIS A 339 5.03 18.58 15.36
CA HIS A 339 4.89 18.90 16.76
C HIS A 339 6.24 19.32 17.36
N ASP A 340 6.28 20.42 18.12
CA ASP A 340 7.46 20.96 18.80
C ASP A 340 8.72 21.04 17.91
N GLY A 341 8.56 21.51 16.66
CA GLY A 341 9.66 21.71 15.73
C GLY A 341 10.09 20.44 14.99
N VAL A 342 9.51 19.28 15.26
CA VAL A 342 9.82 17.99 14.64
C VAL A 342 8.64 17.50 13.81
N LEU A 343 8.93 16.94 12.63
CA LEU A 343 7.93 16.25 11.81
C LEU A 343 8.01 14.75 12.08
N TYR A 344 6.97 14.18 12.69
CA TYR A 344 6.81 12.74 12.87
C TYR A 344 6.15 12.15 11.63
N ILE A 345 6.60 10.96 11.22
CA ILE A 345 6.21 10.30 9.96
C ILE A 345 5.86 8.85 10.26
N ALA A 346 4.67 8.42 9.90
CA ALA A 346 4.30 7.01 9.90
C ALA A 346 4.77 6.35 8.59
N MET A 347 5.74 5.46 8.70
CA MET A 347 6.28 4.65 7.60
C MET A 347 5.55 3.32 7.55
N ALA A 348 4.44 3.26 6.83
CA ALA A 348 3.59 2.07 6.79
C ALA A 348 4.34 0.81 6.32
N GLY A 349 5.15 0.94 5.27
CA GLY A 349 5.90 -0.18 4.71
C GLY A 349 7.09 -0.67 5.54
N GLN A 350 7.51 0.09 6.58
CA GLN A 350 8.59 -0.29 7.50
C GLN A 350 8.09 -0.66 8.90
N HIS A 351 6.78 -0.53 9.15
CA HIS A 351 6.19 -0.75 10.47
C HIS A 351 6.86 0.09 11.56
N GLN A 352 7.16 1.37 11.23
CA GLN A 352 7.95 2.26 12.07
C GLN A 352 7.40 3.69 12.06
N LEU A 353 7.76 4.45 13.09
CA LEU A 353 7.63 5.90 13.13
C LEU A 353 9.01 6.52 12.94
N TRP A 354 9.11 7.53 12.09
CA TRP A 354 10.34 8.27 11.84
C TRP A 354 10.15 9.73 12.22
N SER A 355 11.25 10.46 12.39
CA SER A 355 11.26 11.89 12.69
C SER A 355 12.17 12.64 11.72
N TYR A 356 11.71 13.81 11.28
CA TYR A 356 12.50 14.74 10.47
C TYR A 356 12.65 16.06 11.22
N ASP A 357 13.89 16.53 11.36
CA ASP A 357 14.23 17.83 11.95
C ASP A 357 14.48 18.87 10.84
N PRO A 358 13.62 19.87 10.66
CA PRO A 358 13.80 20.91 9.65
C PRO A 358 15.02 21.81 9.87
N LEU A 359 15.57 21.91 11.09
CA LEU A 359 16.72 22.73 11.41
C LEU A 359 18.02 22.10 10.94
N THR A 360 18.17 20.79 11.15
CA THR A 360 19.36 20.03 10.76
C THR A 360 19.21 19.36 9.39
N ASN A 361 17.99 19.31 8.85
CA ASN A 361 17.64 18.60 7.63
C ASN A 361 18.03 17.11 7.67
N SER A 362 17.87 16.49 8.85
CA SER A 362 18.12 15.07 9.08
C SER A 362 16.81 14.30 9.31
N ILE A 363 16.84 13.03 8.99
CA ILE A 363 15.74 12.10 9.24
C ILE A 363 16.26 10.89 10.00
N ASP A 364 15.52 10.44 11.00
CA ASP A 364 15.91 9.38 11.92
C ASP A 364 14.73 8.45 12.24
N LEU A 365 15.06 7.20 12.59
CA LEU A 365 14.11 6.28 13.21
C LEU A 365 13.70 6.85 14.58
N TYR A 366 12.40 7.04 14.79
CA TYR A 366 11.85 7.48 16.08
C TYR A 366 11.39 6.31 16.93
N ALA A 367 10.54 5.43 16.41
CA ALA A 367 10.03 4.28 17.13
C ALA A 367 9.71 3.11 16.20
N GLY A 368 9.77 1.90 16.75
CA GLY A 368 9.42 0.67 16.05
C GLY A 368 10.63 -0.21 15.72
N SER A 369 10.51 -1.50 16.02
CA SER A 369 11.53 -2.51 15.75
C SER A 369 11.64 -2.89 14.26
N GLY A 370 10.69 -2.46 13.41
CA GLY A 370 10.56 -2.87 12.01
C GLY A 370 9.88 -4.24 11.83
N ARG A 371 9.48 -4.91 12.91
CA ARG A 371 8.62 -6.10 12.84
C ARG A 371 7.17 -5.67 12.82
N GLU A 372 6.38 -6.30 11.99
CA GLU A 372 4.93 -6.17 12.03
C GLU A 372 4.38 -6.81 13.30
N GLY A 373 3.61 -6.06 14.06
CA GLY A 373 3.07 -6.54 15.34
C GLY A 373 2.49 -5.43 16.21
N ILE A 374 2.14 -5.80 17.45
CA ILE A 374 1.48 -4.93 18.42
C ILE A 374 2.23 -4.87 19.77
N ASP A 375 3.50 -5.23 19.81
CA ASP A 375 4.28 -5.24 21.04
C ASP A 375 4.43 -3.83 21.62
N ASP A 376 4.13 -3.69 22.91
CA ASP A 376 4.40 -2.50 23.70
C ASP A 376 5.86 -2.49 24.21
N GLY A 377 6.32 -1.34 24.72
CA GLY A 377 7.64 -1.21 25.34
C GLY A 377 8.37 0.06 24.97
N SER A 378 9.71 0.05 25.06
CA SER A 378 10.52 1.19 24.66
C SER A 378 10.36 1.50 23.17
N LEU A 379 10.66 2.74 22.76
CA LEU A 379 10.56 3.15 21.35
C LEU A 379 11.26 2.18 20.38
N ALA A 380 12.41 1.62 20.77
CA ALA A 380 13.18 0.71 19.93
C ALA A 380 12.64 -0.74 19.92
N GLN A 381 11.90 -1.15 20.94
CA GLN A 381 11.43 -2.54 21.09
C GLN A 381 10.01 -2.76 20.61
N ALA A 382 9.19 -1.70 20.67
CA ALA A 382 7.81 -1.76 20.23
C ALA A 382 7.71 -2.19 18.75
N SER A 383 6.59 -2.81 18.41
CA SER A 383 6.24 -3.11 17.03
C SER A 383 4.98 -2.37 16.61
N PHE A 384 4.86 -2.09 15.32
CA PHE A 384 3.70 -1.46 14.69
C PHE A 384 3.25 -2.31 13.50
N ALA A 385 2.04 -2.03 12.99
CA ALA A 385 1.44 -2.79 11.89
C ALA A 385 0.84 -1.84 10.85
N GLN A 386 1.69 -1.29 9.96
CA GLN A 386 1.32 -0.44 8.83
C GLN A 386 0.69 0.90 9.24
N SER A 387 1.22 1.55 10.28
CA SER A 387 0.70 2.81 10.83
C SER A 387 0.37 3.85 9.76
N SER A 388 -0.85 4.42 9.79
CA SER A 388 -1.40 5.27 8.72
C SER A 388 -2.06 6.56 9.21
N GLY A 389 -2.19 6.78 10.51
CA GLY A 389 -2.79 7.98 11.09
C GLY A 389 -1.98 8.48 12.29
N LEU A 390 -1.75 9.79 12.37
CA LEU A 390 -1.04 10.44 13.47
C LEU A 390 -1.80 11.65 13.99
N THR A 391 -1.88 11.80 15.33
CA THR A 391 -2.38 13.00 16.00
C THR A 391 -1.73 13.16 17.36
N THR A 392 -1.92 14.30 18.02
CA THR A 392 -1.37 14.56 19.37
C THR A 392 -2.32 15.38 20.23
N ASP A 393 -2.27 15.16 21.54
CA ASP A 393 -2.87 16.02 22.57
C ASP A 393 -1.86 17.02 23.17
N GLY A 394 -0.65 17.10 22.57
CA GLY A 394 0.49 17.88 23.06
C GLY A 394 1.36 17.13 24.05
N LYS A 395 0.90 16.01 24.60
CA LYS A 395 1.63 15.19 25.57
C LYS A 395 2.06 13.85 25.01
N TYR A 396 1.24 13.27 24.17
CA TYR A 396 1.46 11.98 23.52
C TYR A 396 1.19 12.07 22.02
N LEU A 397 1.91 11.28 21.27
CA LEU A 397 1.58 10.95 19.89
C LEU A 397 0.62 9.76 19.88
N TYR A 398 -0.51 9.87 19.20
CA TYR A 398 -1.46 8.79 18.97
C TYR A 398 -1.38 8.31 17.54
N VAL A 399 -1.40 6.99 17.38
CA VAL A 399 -1.18 6.32 16.11
C VAL A 399 -2.37 5.41 15.79
N ALA A 400 -2.96 5.55 14.63
CA ALA A 400 -3.82 4.53 14.04
C ALA A 400 -2.94 3.47 13.38
N ASP A 401 -3.10 2.21 13.80
CA ASP A 401 -2.25 1.08 13.44
C ASP A 401 -3.09 -0.03 12.78
N PRO A 402 -3.50 0.19 11.50
CA PRO A 402 -4.66 -0.46 10.89
C PRO A 402 -4.53 -1.97 10.74
N GLU A 403 -3.35 -2.50 10.44
CA GLU A 403 -3.20 -3.95 10.23
C GLU A 403 -3.37 -4.74 11.53
N ALA A 404 -3.14 -4.09 12.69
CA ALA A 404 -3.46 -4.60 14.01
C ALA A 404 -4.84 -4.13 14.51
N SER A 405 -5.58 -3.31 13.73
CA SER A 405 -6.87 -2.71 14.13
C SER A 405 -6.75 -2.05 15.52
N ALA A 406 -5.73 -1.22 15.70
CA ALA A 406 -5.28 -0.75 17.00
C ALA A 406 -5.02 0.76 17.04
N VAL A 407 -5.18 1.34 18.25
CA VAL A 407 -4.71 2.69 18.55
C VAL A 407 -3.56 2.60 19.54
N ARG A 408 -2.41 3.17 19.16
CA ARG A 408 -1.20 3.18 19.97
C ARG A 408 -0.94 4.59 20.51
N GLN A 409 -0.43 4.66 21.74
CA GLN A 409 0.03 5.88 22.40
C GLN A 409 1.55 5.83 22.54
N VAL A 410 2.22 6.87 22.04
CA VAL A 410 3.69 6.96 22.04
C VAL A 410 4.11 8.21 22.80
N GLY A 411 5.01 8.06 23.76
CA GLY A 411 5.56 9.20 24.50
C GLY A 411 6.56 10.00 23.65
N PHE A 412 6.82 11.23 24.08
CA PHE A 412 7.87 12.08 23.50
C PHE A 412 9.14 12.07 24.38
N GLY A 413 10.31 12.19 23.74
CA GLY A 413 11.58 12.39 24.40
C GLY A 413 12.25 11.13 24.97
N PRO A 414 13.35 11.31 25.73
CA PRO A 414 14.14 10.21 26.28
C PRO A 414 13.34 9.34 27.25
N GLY A 415 13.45 8.00 27.12
CA GLY A 415 12.74 7.05 27.98
C GLY A 415 11.26 6.87 27.66
N ALA A 416 10.78 7.47 26.56
CA ALA A 416 9.41 7.30 26.09
C ALA A 416 9.08 5.83 25.81
N GLN A 417 7.81 5.49 25.99
CA GLN A 417 7.26 4.15 25.80
C GLN A 417 6.11 4.19 24.79
N VAL A 418 5.86 3.06 24.17
CA VAL A 418 4.69 2.78 23.36
C VAL A 418 3.72 1.93 24.17
N HIS A 419 2.45 2.31 24.17
CA HIS A 419 1.36 1.59 24.84
C HIS A 419 0.18 1.41 23.89
N THR A 420 -0.43 0.23 23.90
CA THR A 420 -1.67 -0.04 23.17
C THR A 420 -2.87 0.45 23.99
N LEU A 421 -3.67 1.36 23.42
CA LEU A 421 -4.92 1.80 24.03
C LEU A 421 -6.06 0.83 23.72
N VAL A 422 -6.18 0.41 22.46
CA VAL A 422 -7.15 -0.58 21.98
C VAL A 422 -6.50 -1.41 20.88
N GLY A 423 -6.99 -2.66 20.72
CA GLY A 423 -6.38 -3.65 19.82
C GLY A 423 -5.67 -4.75 20.61
N THR A 424 -5.73 -5.99 20.11
CA THR A 424 -5.19 -7.17 20.83
C THR A 424 -4.32 -8.08 19.96
N GLY A 425 -4.26 -7.84 18.64
CA GLY A 425 -3.42 -8.65 17.74
C GLY A 425 -3.76 -8.42 16.27
N LEU A 426 -2.90 -8.94 15.39
CA LEU A 426 -2.99 -8.75 13.93
C LEU A 426 -4.26 -9.38 13.31
N PHE A 427 -4.91 -10.30 14.02
CA PHE A 427 -6.09 -11.03 13.55
C PHE A 427 -7.31 -10.85 14.45
N ASP A 428 -7.23 -9.93 15.43
CA ASP A 428 -8.29 -9.62 16.38
C ASP A 428 -9.01 -8.32 15.99
N PHE A 429 -9.89 -8.40 15.04
CA PHE A 429 -10.65 -7.27 14.49
C PHE A 429 -12.16 -7.51 14.55
N GLY A 430 -12.93 -6.46 14.34
CA GLY A 430 -14.39 -6.53 14.33
C GLY A 430 -15.03 -5.15 14.48
N ASP A 431 -16.26 -5.11 14.98
CA ASP A 431 -17.02 -3.89 15.25
C ASP A 431 -17.66 -3.97 16.64
N VAL A 432 -16.82 -3.78 17.68
CA VAL A 432 -17.27 -3.90 19.08
C VAL A 432 -16.85 -2.66 19.87
N ASP A 433 -17.83 -1.91 20.36
CA ASP A 433 -17.65 -0.86 21.36
C ASP A 433 -17.33 -1.46 22.72
N GLY A 434 -16.58 -0.74 23.58
CA GLY A 434 -16.21 -1.28 24.88
C GLY A 434 -15.11 -0.50 25.58
N VAL A 435 -14.29 -1.20 26.37
CA VAL A 435 -13.16 -0.61 27.11
C VAL A 435 -11.91 -1.47 26.90
N GLY A 436 -10.82 -0.82 26.47
CA GLY A 436 -9.52 -1.46 26.35
C GLY A 436 -9.56 -2.70 25.44
N ASP A 437 -9.14 -3.83 25.99
CA ASP A 437 -8.95 -5.07 25.24
C ASP A 437 -10.26 -5.74 24.76
N THR A 438 -11.43 -5.23 25.22
CA THR A 438 -12.73 -5.71 24.71
C THR A 438 -13.17 -5.03 23.42
N VAL A 439 -12.52 -3.94 23.04
CA VAL A 439 -12.83 -3.19 21.80
C VAL A 439 -12.35 -3.98 20.59
N ARG A 440 -13.13 -3.89 19.50
CA ARG A 440 -12.67 -4.35 18.18
C ARG A 440 -12.93 -3.24 17.17
N LEU A 441 -11.86 -2.82 16.51
CA LEU A 441 -11.86 -1.98 15.31
C LEU A 441 -11.62 -2.86 14.09
N GLN A 442 -11.70 -2.29 12.90
CA GLN A 442 -11.37 -3.00 11.68
C GLN A 442 -10.64 -2.08 10.70
N HIS A 443 -9.30 -2.23 10.63
CA HIS A 443 -8.41 -1.52 9.72
C HIS A 443 -8.61 0.01 9.78
N ASP A 444 -8.38 0.61 10.94
CA ASP A 444 -8.56 2.03 11.23
C ASP A 444 -7.45 2.89 10.62
N LEU A 445 -7.75 3.60 9.51
CA LEU A 445 -6.76 4.38 8.76
C LEU A 445 -6.53 5.80 9.27
N GLY A 446 -7.46 6.39 10.01
CA GLY A 446 -7.39 7.78 10.40
C GLY A 446 -7.67 8.03 11.88
N ILE A 447 -6.98 9.04 12.44
CA ILE A 447 -7.18 9.45 13.82
C ILE A 447 -6.99 10.97 13.95
N THR A 448 -7.80 11.63 14.77
CA THR A 448 -7.65 13.04 15.10
C THR A 448 -8.00 13.32 16.57
N TRP A 449 -7.19 14.13 17.22
CA TRP A 449 -7.48 14.65 18.57
C TRP A 449 -8.31 15.92 18.48
N HIS A 450 -9.39 16.00 19.21
CA HIS A 450 -10.20 17.20 19.33
C HIS A 450 -10.96 17.24 20.67
N ALA A 451 -10.91 18.38 21.36
CA ALA A 451 -11.69 18.66 22.56
C ALA A 451 -11.63 17.56 23.64
N GLY A 452 -10.45 16.96 23.85
CA GLY A 452 -10.24 15.94 24.88
C GLY A 452 -10.57 14.51 24.46
N GLN A 453 -10.91 14.27 23.20
CA GLN A 453 -11.27 12.96 22.65
C GLN A 453 -10.46 12.64 21.40
N LEU A 454 -10.24 11.35 21.13
CA LEU A 454 -9.72 10.82 19.89
C LEU A 454 -10.89 10.36 19.00
N TYR A 455 -10.98 10.90 17.80
CA TYR A 455 -11.90 10.41 16.78
C TYR A 455 -11.14 9.52 15.81
N ILE A 456 -11.68 8.35 15.50
CA ILE A 456 -11.02 7.29 14.74
C ILE A 456 -11.88 6.99 13.50
N ALA A 457 -11.28 7.03 12.32
CA ALA A 457 -11.89 6.45 11.13
C ALA A 457 -11.70 4.94 11.20
N ASP A 458 -12.71 4.24 11.68
CA ASP A 458 -12.81 2.77 11.72
C ASP A 458 -13.23 2.30 10.31
N THR A 459 -12.23 2.32 9.41
CA THR A 459 -12.38 2.40 7.96
C THR A 459 -13.21 1.25 7.41
N TYR A 460 -12.85 0.01 7.75
CA TYR A 460 -13.53 -1.16 7.21
C TYR A 460 -14.88 -1.46 7.89
N ASN A 461 -15.19 -0.77 8.99
CA ASN A 461 -16.53 -0.75 9.56
C ASN A 461 -17.39 0.41 9.02
N SER A 462 -16.83 1.28 8.16
CA SER A 462 -17.50 2.46 7.61
C SER A 462 -18.09 3.36 8.71
N LYS A 463 -17.31 3.57 9.79
CA LYS A 463 -17.72 4.30 11.00
C LYS A 463 -16.66 5.29 11.46
N ILE A 464 -17.12 6.26 12.23
CA ILE A 464 -16.27 7.07 13.10
C ILE A 464 -16.54 6.65 14.54
N LYS A 465 -15.46 6.27 15.24
CA LYS A 465 -15.48 5.92 16.65
C LYS A 465 -14.86 7.04 17.49
N VAL A 466 -15.26 7.14 18.76
CA VAL A 466 -14.66 8.05 19.74
C VAL A 466 -13.99 7.22 20.82
N LEU A 467 -12.74 7.55 21.10
CA LEU A 467 -11.92 6.95 22.16
C LEU A 467 -11.55 8.01 23.19
N ASP A 468 -11.90 7.76 24.45
CA ASP A 468 -11.32 8.45 25.60
C ASP A 468 -10.01 7.75 25.99
N ALA A 469 -8.89 8.42 25.76
CA ALA A 469 -7.55 7.85 25.97
C ALA A 469 -7.25 7.50 27.44
N LYS A 470 -7.92 8.13 28.42
CA LYS A 470 -7.69 7.87 29.85
C LYS A 470 -8.42 6.62 30.32
N THR A 471 -9.68 6.47 29.91
CA THR A 471 -10.53 5.35 30.30
C THR A 471 -10.44 4.17 29.33
N ARG A 472 -9.81 4.37 28.18
CA ARG A 472 -9.74 3.41 27.05
C ARG A 472 -11.15 3.00 26.56
N ARG A 473 -12.16 3.84 26.79
CA ARG A 473 -13.54 3.60 26.33
C ARG A 473 -13.69 4.03 24.89
N VAL A 474 -14.22 3.15 24.08
CA VAL A 474 -14.59 3.40 22.68
C VAL A 474 -16.10 3.27 22.51
N THR A 475 -16.67 4.20 21.77
CA THR A 475 -18.07 4.16 21.34
C THR A 475 -18.19 4.56 19.88
N THR A 476 -19.16 3.98 19.17
CA THR A 476 -19.54 4.43 17.83
C THR A 476 -20.12 5.84 17.91
N PHE A 477 -19.58 6.76 17.14
CA PHE A 477 -19.99 8.16 17.11
C PHE A 477 -20.90 8.48 15.92
N ALA A 478 -20.49 8.07 14.70
CA ALA A 478 -21.22 8.34 13.48
C ALA A 478 -20.95 7.24 12.44
N GLY A 479 -21.83 7.11 11.47
CA GLY A 479 -21.70 6.17 10.38
C GLY A 479 -22.40 4.85 10.63
N GLY A 480 -22.39 4.03 9.62
CA GLY A 480 -23.08 2.74 9.50
C GLY A 480 -23.36 2.45 8.04
N THR A 481 -24.24 1.50 7.78
CA THR A 481 -24.51 1.02 6.41
C THR A 481 -24.96 2.15 5.48
N GLY A 482 -24.12 2.46 4.49
CA GLY A 482 -24.39 3.42 3.41
C GLY A 482 -24.18 4.90 3.76
N GLU A 483 -23.79 5.23 5.01
CA GLU A 483 -23.49 6.61 5.40
C GLU A 483 -22.04 7.00 5.04
N PHE A 484 -21.08 6.10 5.27
CA PHE A 484 -19.71 6.16 4.78
C PHE A 484 -19.39 4.92 3.96
N ASP A 485 -18.35 5.02 3.14
CA ASP A 485 -17.74 3.89 2.45
C ASP A 485 -16.22 4.00 2.52
N GLU A 486 -15.63 3.22 3.43
CA GLU A 486 -14.20 3.18 3.76
C GLU A 486 -13.61 4.59 4.03
N PRO A 487 -14.06 5.31 5.08
CA PRO A 487 -13.49 6.62 5.42
C PRO A 487 -12.00 6.47 5.74
N GLY A 488 -11.12 7.13 4.93
CA GLY A 488 -9.67 6.96 5.00
C GLY A 488 -8.97 7.90 5.98
N GLY A 489 -9.56 9.06 6.28
CA GLY A 489 -8.97 10.05 7.17
C GLY A 489 -9.96 11.09 7.66
N LEU A 490 -9.61 11.76 8.76
CA LEU A 490 -10.46 12.79 9.35
C LEU A 490 -9.64 13.88 10.03
N SER A 491 -10.21 15.08 10.12
CA SER A 491 -9.64 16.23 10.80
C SER A 491 -10.76 17.09 11.39
N ALA A 492 -10.52 17.68 12.56
CA ALA A 492 -11.52 18.48 13.27
C ALA A 492 -11.26 19.98 13.11
N ALA A 493 -12.32 20.77 12.93
CA ALA A 493 -12.29 22.21 13.03
C ALA A 493 -13.60 22.75 13.58
N GLY A 494 -13.53 23.49 14.71
CA GLY A 494 -14.71 24.01 15.41
C GLY A 494 -15.67 22.89 15.81
N ASP A 495 -16.94 23.00 15.42
CA ASP A 495 -17.99 22.03 15.74
C ASP A 495 -18.08 20.86 14.73
N TYR A 496 -17.11 20.69 13.81
CA TYR A 496 -17.19 19.71 12.74
C TYR A 496 -15.97 18.81 12.62
N LEU A 497 -16.21 17.54 12.30
CA LEU A 497 -15.22 16.66 11.70
C LEU A 497 -15.38 16.71 10.17
N TYR A 498 -14.27 16.84 9.46
CA TYR A 498 -14.16 16.64 8.01
C TYR A 498 -13.59 15.27 7.77
N VAL A 499 -14.26 14.45 6.97
CA VAL A 499 -13.93 13.04 6.75
C VAL A 499 -13.71 12.80 5.26
N ALA A 500 -12.56 12.27 4.90
CA ALA A 500 -12.32 11.74 3.55
C ALA A 500 -13.10 10.43 3.42
N ASP A 501 -14.27 10.48 2.78
CA ASP A 501 -15.16 9.36 2.52
C ASP A 501 -14.77 8.74 1.17
N THR A 502 -13.73 7.89 1.24
CA THR A 502 -12.84 7.54 0.13
C THR A 502 -13.59 6.93 -1.05
N ASN A 503 -14.34 5.86 -0.84
CA ASN A 503 -15.04 5.17 -1.93
C ASN A 503 -16.26 5.94 -2.44
N HIS A 504 -16.83 6.86 -1.63
CA HIS A 504 -17.86 7.79 -2.11
C HIS A 504 -17.26 8.99 -2.87
N ASN A 505 -15.95 9.12 -3.01
CA ASN A 505 -15.29 10.20 -3.75
C ASN A 505 -15.68 11.59 -3.24
N ARG A 506 -15.84 11.77 -1.92
CA ARG A 506 -16.31 13.03 -1.31
C ARG A 506 -15.59 13.35 0.00
N ILE A 507 -15.75 14.58 0.45
CA ILE A 507 -15.53 14.95 1.85
C ILE A 507 -16.90 15.00 2.54
N ALA A 508 -17.05 14.20 3.59
CA ALA A 508 -18.18 14.30 4.47
C ALA A 508 -17.87 15.26 5.64
N ARG A 509 -18.89 15.95 6.13
CA ARG A 509 -18.84 16.79 7.32
C ARG A 509 -19.77 16.22 8.38
N VAL A 510 -19.22 15.96 9.57
CA VAL A 510 -19.97 15.43 10.71
C VAL A 510 -20.08 16.50 11.78
N ASP A 511 -21.27 16.82 12.22
CA ASP A 511 -21.52 17.73 13.34
C ASP A 511 -21.14 17.00 14.66
N ILE A 512 -20.19 17.56 15.42
CA ILE A 512 -19.63 16.89 16.60
C ILE A 512 -20.66 16.74 17.73
N LYS A 513 -21.63 17.64 17.82
CA LYS A 513 -22.67 17.59 18.88
C LYS A 513 -23.73 16.55 18.62
N SER A 514 -24.10 16.37 17.35
CA SER A 514 -25.26 15.52 16.96
C SER A 514 -24.87 14.23 16.25
N GLY A 515 -23.63 14.07 15.77
CA GLY A 515 -23.21 12.97 14.91
C GLY A 515 -23.80 13.05 13.49
N ARG A 516 -24.52 14.11 13.13
CA ARG A 516 -25.18 14.23 11.81
C ARG A 516 -24.16 14.38 10.69
N ILE A 517 -24.26 13.50 9.71
CA ILE A 517 -23.40 13.46 8.53
C ILE A 517 -24.05 14.27 7.39
N SER A 518 -23.23 15.02 6.68
CA SER A 518 -23.60 15.75 5.46
C SER A 518 -22.44 15.74 4.48
N SER A 519 -22.73 15.79 3.17
CA SER A 519 -21.67 15.95 2.16
C SER A 519 -21.22 17.41 2.09
N LEU A 520 -19.91 17.67 2.12
CA LEU A 520 -19.36 18.98 1.83
C LEU A 520 -19.40 19.21 0.32
N LYS A 521 -20.21 20.19 -0.10
CA LYS A 521 -20.24 20.59 -1.51
C LYS A 521 -19.00 21.43 -1.83
N LEU A 522 -18.19 21.00 -2.79
CA LEU A 522 -17.10 21.81 -3.32
C LEU A 522 -17.66 22.82 -4.35
N ASP A 523 -17.48 24.11 -4.07
CA ASP A 523 -17.84 25.22 -4.96
C ASP A 523 -16.58 25.66 -5.72
N ASP A 524 -16.51 25.35 -7.02
CA ASP A 524 -15.37 25.59 -7.88
C ASP A 524 -15.73 26.53 -9.06
N PRO A 525 -15.95 27.83 -8.80
CA PRO A 525 -16.34 28.78 -9.84
C PRO A 525 -15.23 29.07 -10.86
N ARG A 526 -13.99 28.63 -10.61
CA ARG A 526 -12.85 28.81 -11.50
C ARG A 526 -12.48 27.56 -12.28
N HIS A 527 -13.27 26.48 -12.12
CA HIS A 527 -13.06 25.18 -12.76
C HIS A 527 -11.65 24.59 -12.51
N LEU A 528 -11.10 24.80 -11.31
CA LEU A 528 -9.77 24.29 -10.92
C LEU A 528 -9.75 22.76 -10.77
N LEU A 529 -10.91 22.15 -10.45
CA LEU A 529 -11.08 20.71 -10.31
C LEU A 529 -11.31 20.01 -11.65
N ALA A 530 -11.62 20.73 -12.72
CA ALA A 530 -11.75 20.13 -14.05
C ALA A 530 -10.44 19.39 -14.39
N GLN A 531 -10.57 18.15 -14.84
CA GLN A 531 -9.41 17.41 -15.32
C GLN A 531 -8.86 18.07 -16.60
N PRO A 532 -7.54 18.11 -16.80
CA PRO A 532 -6.94 18.63 -18.01
C PRO A 532 -7.30 17.80 -19.25
#